data_50804c00cf94dbd6bd56d908b9aca12a
#
_entry.id   50804c00cf94dbd6bd56d908b9aca12a
#
_cell.length_a   1.000
_cell.length_b   1.000
_cell.length_c   1.000
_cell.angle_alpha   90.00
_cell.angle_beta   90.00
_cell.angle_gamma   90.00
#
_symmetry.space_group_name_H-M   'P 1'
#
loop_
_entity.id
_entity.type
_entity.pdbx_description
1 polymer ?
#
loop_
_entity_poly.entity_id
_entity_poly.type
_entity_poly.pdbx_seq_one_letter_code
_entity_poly.pdbx_strand_id
1 'polypeptide(L)'
;ETLARAYDLGLRQGKTIIVTKDVAGFYVNRCLGPYLVEVMACIAEGAFDDVDKAMVKFGFPMGPLTLGDMVGIDVAAKIVPNLAGELGARVGGATTGPFDDLLEKGLLGQKTKKGFFTYDDKLKKGSINPEALEIVKKYVKNTEGKPSVEEIGERCSSRFALEAAICVQDGVVESPMHADV
;
A
#
# COMPACT_ATOMS: atom_id res chain seq x y z
N GLU A 1 -6.70 -24.85 21.03
CA GLU A 1 -5.60 -25.80 20.72
C GLU A 1 -4.87 -25.44 19.43
N THR A 2 -5.55 -25.29 18.29
CA THR A 2 -4.94 -24.97 16.98
C THR A 2 -4.18 -23.64 17.00
N LEU A 3 -4.77 -22.57 17.55
CA LEU A 3 -4.12 -21.28 17.69
C LEU A 3 -2.84 -21.37 18.52
N ALA A 4 -2.87 -22.09 19.66
CA ALA A 4 -1.70 -22.24 20.53
C ALA A 4 -0.55 -22.97 19.81
N ARG A 5 -0.87 -24.01 19.02
CA ARG A 5 0.13 -24.73 18.21
C ARG A 5 0.73 -23.86 17.11
N ALA A 6 -0.11 -23.08 16.42
CA ALA A 6 0.35 -22.16 15.38
C ALA A 6 1.26 -21.07 15.96
N TYR A 7 0.88 -20.54 17.13
CA TYR A 7 1.66 -19.53 17.85
C TYR A 7 3.04 -20.08 18.26
N ASP A 8 3.07 -21.28 18.91
CA ASP A 8 4.32 -21.94 19.31
C ASP A 8 5.23 -22.23 18.08
N LEU A 9 4.64 -22.69 16.98
CA LEU A 9 5.40 -22.94 15.76
C LEU A 9 6.05 -21.65 15.23
N GLY A 10 5.32 -20.56 15.21
CA GLY A 10 5.85 -19.27 14.73
C GLY A 10 6.96 -18.76 15.65
N LEU A 11 6.81 -18.89 16.99
CA LEU A 11 7.88 -18.53 17.93
C LEU A 11 9.15 -19.35 17.69
N ARG A 12 9.01 -20.67 17.45
CA ARG A 12 10.16 -21.54 17.13
C ARG A 12 10.85 -21.15 15.82
N GLN A 13 10.13 -20.54 14.89
CA GLN A 13 10.68 -19.97 13.65
C GLN A 13 11.30 -18.59 13.84
N GLY A 14 11.37 -18.07 15.06
CA GLY A 14 11.92 -16.74 15.38
C GLY A 14 11.05 -15.58 14.84
N LYS A 15 9.74 -15.80 14.68
CA LYS A 15 8.80 -14.76 14.27
C LYS A 15 8.20 -14.04 15.46
N THR A 16 8.01 -12.74 15.32
CA THR A 16 7.10 -12.00 16.19
C THR A 16 5.67 -12.26 15.72
N ILE A 17 4.79 -12.62 16.63
CA ILE A 17 3.45 -13.11 16.28
C ILE A 17 2.42 -12.23 16.96
N ILE A 18 1.47 -11.77 16.18
CA ILE A 18 0.23 -11.18 16.67
C ILE A 18 -0.94 -12.07 16.28
N VAL A 19 -1.96 -12.09 17.12
CA VAL A 19 -3.23 -12.75 16.83
C VAL A 19 -4.22 -11.66 16.43
N THR A 20 -4.83 -11.84 15.28
CA THR A 20 -5.82 -10.90 14.76
C THR A 20 -7.17 -11.59 14.60
N LYS A 21 -8.25 -10.81 14.66
CA LYS A 21 -9.59 -11.28 14.31
C LYS A 21 -9.64 -11.65 12.82
N ASP A 22 -10.45 -12.61 12.47
CA ASP A 22 -10.70 -13.02 11.08
C ASP A 22 -11.65 -12.00 10.42
N VAL A 23 -11.05 -11.02 9.75
CA VAL A 23 -11.73 -9.94 9.02
C VAL A 23 -11.02 -9.69 7.70
N ALA A 24 -11.66 -9.01 6.76
CA ALA A 24 -11.04 -8.66 5.48
C ALA A 24 -9.76 -7.86 5.67
N GLY A 25 -8.67 -8.36 5.06
CA GLY A 25 -7.34 -7.75 5.13
C GLY A 25 -6.63 -7.94 6.46
N PHE A 26 -7.23 -8.66 7.41
CA PHE A 26 -6.72 -8.82 8.76
C PHE A 26 -6.39 -7.45 9.39
N TYR A 27 -5.16 -7.23 9.82
CA TYR A 27 -4.71 -5.94 10.35
C TYR A 27 -3.95 -5.12 9.30
N VAL A 28 -2.85 -5.66 8.77
CA VAL A 28 -1.92 -4.89 7.92
C VAL A 28 -2.54 -4.47 6.59
N ASN A 29 -3.16 -5.40 5.86
CA ASN A 29 -3.81 -5.07 4.58
C ASN A 29 -5.00 -4.13 4.78
N ARG A 30 -5.71 -4.24 5.92
CA ARG A 30 -6.78 -3.32 6.28
C ARG A 30 -6.26 -1.89 6.44
N CYS A 31 -5.11 -1.70 7.10
CA CYS A 31 -4.46 -0.38 7.22
C CYS A 31 -3.93 0.13 5.87
N LEU A 32 -3.41 -0.77 5.04
CA LEU A 32 -2.90 -0.42 3.70
C LEU A 32 -4.00 0.07 2.75
N GLY A 33 -5.26 -0.36 2.91
CA GLY A 33 -6.36 0.07 2.04
C GLY A 33 -6.52 1.60 2.00
N PRO A 34 -6.90 2.26 3.11
CA PRO A 34 -7.03 3.72 3.18
C PRO A 34 -5.72 4.47 2.88
N TYR A 35 -4.57 3.90 3.25
CA TYR A 35 -3.26 4.43 2.90
C TYR A 35 -3.06 4.50 1.38
N LEU A 36 -3.35 3.43 0.63
CA LEU A 36 -3.23 3.41 -0.82
C LEU A 36 -4.21 4.38 -1.50
N VAL A 37 -5.41 4.53 -0.94
CA VAL A 37 -6.38 5.55 -1.41
C VAL A 37 -5.78 6.94 -1.34
N GLU A 38 -5.11 7.30 -0.24
CA GLU A 38 -4.46 8.59 -0.08
C GLU A 38 -3.25 8.75 -1.00
N VAL A 39 -2.47 7.69 -1.19
CA VAL A 39 -1.38 7.67 -2.19
C VAL A 39 -1.92 7.99 -3.59
N MET A 40 -3.05 7.38 -3.98
CA MET A 40 -3.67 7.66 -5.28
C MET A 40 -4.19 9.10 -5.37
N ALA A 41 -4.71 9.67 -4.28
CA ALA A 41 -5.10 11.07 -4.23
C ALA A 41 -3.89 12.01 -4.46
N CYS A 42 -2.77 11.77 -3.78
CA CYS A 42 -1.53 12.52 -4.00
C CYS A 42 -1.02 12.40 -5.45
N ILE A 43 -1.12 11.21 -6.05
CA ILE A 43 -0.76 11.01 -7.46
C ILE A 43 -1.69 11.83 -8.37
N ALA A 44 -2.99 11.86 -8.10
CA ALA A 44 -3.95 12.65 -8.86
C ALA A 44 -3.69 14.17 -8.73
N GLU A 45 -3.05 14.60 -7.65
CA GLU A 45 -2.58 15.96 -7.42
C GLU A 45 -1.18 16.23 -8.03
N GLY A 46 -0.63 15.30 -8.81
CA GLY A 46 0.64 15.45 -9.53
C GLY A 46 1.89 15.01 -8.77
N ALA A 47 1.75 14.32 -7.64
CA ALA A 47 2.88 13.96 -6.77
C ALA A 47 3.50 12.57 -7.06
N PHE A 48 3.28 11.99 -8.24
CA PHE A 48 3.77 10.64 -8.58
C PHE A 48 5.26 10.44 -8.29
N ASP A 49 6.11 11.42 -8.68
CA ASP A 49 7.56 11.33 -8.52
C ASP A 49 8.03 11.44 -7.05
N ASP A 50 7.14 11.89 -6.16
CA ASP A 50 7.49 12.21 -4.78
C ASP A 50 6.90 11.25 -3.75
N VAL A 51 5.86 10.47 -4.07
CA VAL A 51 5.18 9.62 -3.07
C VAL A 51 6.11 8.58 -2.44
N ASP A 52 6.95 7.92 -3.23
CA ASP A 52 7.93 6.95 -2.69
C ASP A 52 8.96 7.64 -1.79
N LYS A 53 9.49 8.78 -2.25
CA LYS A 53 10.46 9.57 -1.51
C LYS A 53 9.88 10.12 -0.21
N ALA A 54 8.62 10.57 -0.24
CA ALA A 54 7.92 11.11 0.91
C ALA A 54 7.77 10.06 2.01
N MET A 55 7.33 8.86 1.65
CA MET A 55 7.14 7.79 2.61
C MET A 55 8.44 7.26 3.19
N VAL A 56 9.49 7.13 2.38
CA VAL A 56 10.82 6.76 2.89
C VAL A 56 11.40 7.85 3.80
N LYS A 57 11.23 9.14 3.46
CA LYS A 57 11.63 10.26 4.31
C LYS A 57 10.87 10.30 5.63
N PHE A 58 9.59 9.92 5.60
CA PHE A 58 8.75 9.83 6.81
C PHE A 58 9.20 8.69 7.73
N GLY A 59 9.83 7.62 7.21
CA GLY A 59 10.36 6.50 8.00
C GLY A 59 9.90 5.11 7.54
N PHE A 60 9.11 5.00 6.48
CA PHE A 60 8.74 3.71 5.91
C PHE A 60 9.96 3.05 5.24
N PRO A 61 10.09 1.72 5.31
CA PRO A 61 11.25 1.00 4.74
C PRO A 61 11.30 1.11 3.21
N MET A 62 10.16 1.36 2.56
CA MET A 62 10.03 1.59 1.13
C MET A 62 8.78 2.40 0.81
N GLY A 63 8.78 3.01 -0.36
CA GLY A 63 7.63 3.75 -0.84
C GLY A 63 6.51 2.86 -1.41
N PRO A 64 5.28 3.40 -1.55
CA PRO A 64 4.10 2.65 -1.95
C PRO A 64 4.16 2.11 -3.38
N LEU A 65 4.78 2.83 -4.31
CA LEU A 65 4.94 2.37 -5.69
C LEU A 65 5.95 1.22 -5.78
N THR A 66 7.06 1.35 -5.04
CA THR A 66 8.06 0.27 -4.92
C THR A 66 7.44 -0.97 -4.25
N LEU A 67 6.61 -0.79 -3.23
CA LEU A 67 5.88 -1.89 -2.58
C LEU A 67 4.92 -2.57 -3.56
N GLY A 68 4.16 -1.78 -4.34
CA GLY A 68 3.26 -2.30 -5.39
C GLY A 68 3.99 -3.14 -6.42
N ASP A 69 5.14 -2.68 -6.91
CA ASP A 69 5.98 -3.43 -7.84
C ASP A 69 6.56 -4.71 -7.23
N MET A 70 6.93 -4.70 -5.95
CA MET A 70 7.51 -5.85 -5.26
C MET A 70 6.45 -6.94 -5.00
N VAL A 71 5.27 -6.56 -4.52
CA VAL A 71 4.14 -7.47 -4.28
C VAL A 71 3.56 -7.98 -5.59
N GLY A 72 3.56 -7.15 -6.59
CA GLY A 72 3.00 -7.35 -7.91
C GLY A 72 1.74 -6.52 -8.12
N ILE A 73 1.69 -5.82 -9.24
CA ILE A 73 0.58 -4.95 -9.62
C ILE A 73 -0.75 -5.71 -9.68
N ASP A 74 -0.72 -6.98 -10.12
CA ASP A 74 -1.86 -7.89 -10.16
C ASP A 74 -2.47 -8.18 -8.79
N VAL A 75 -1.66 -8.16 -7.74
CA VAL A 75 -2.10 -8.31 -6.35
C VAL A 75 -2.54 -6.96 -5.79
N ALA A 76 -1.73 -5.91 -6.00
CA ALA A 76 -2.00 -4.56 -5.50
C ALA A 76 -3.36 -4.02 -6.02
N ALA A 77 -3.67 -4.24 -7.30
CA ALA A 77 -4.94 -3.85 -7.91
C ALA A 77 -6.18 -4.46 -7.24
N LYS A 78 -6.03 -5.58 -6.52
CA LYS A 78 -7.13 -6.27 -5.85
C LYS A 78 -7.32 -5.85 -4.39
N ILE A 79 -6.35 -5.17 -3.78
CA ILE A 79 -6.41 -4.84 -2.35
C ILE A 79 -7.60 -3.93 -2.07
N VAL A 80 -7.68 -2.79 -2.73
CA VAL A 80 -8.74 -1.80 -2.50
C VAL A 80 -10.13 -2.36 -2.85
N PRO A 81 -10.38 -2.98 -4.01
CA PRO A 81 -11.68 -3.59 -4.31
C PRO A 81 -12.12 -4.65 -3.31
N ASN A 82 -11.20 -5.51 -2.87
CA ASN A 82 -11.52 -6.56 -1.90
C ASN A 82 -11.88 -6.00 -0.51
N LEU A 83 -11.29 -4.87 -0.13
CA LEU A 83 -11.58 -4.21 1.15
C LEU A 83 -12.82 -3.31 1.08
N ALA A 84 -13.20 -2.83 -0.11
CA ALA A 84 -14.28 -1.85 -0.28
C ALA A 84 -15.64 -2.37 0.23
N GLY A 85 -15.90 -3.66 0.09
CA GLY A 85 -17.12 -4.30 0.55
C GLY A 85 -17.32 -4.20 2.07
N GLU A 86 -16.25 -4.28 2.85
CA GLU A 86 -16.30 -4.26 4.31
C GLU A 86 -15.96 -2.89 4.91
N LEU A 87 -15.04 -2.16 4.31
CA LEU A 87 -14.61 -0.86 4.83
C LEU A 87 -15.45 0.32 4.31
N GLY A 88 -16.30 0.09 3.32
CA GLY A 88 -17.25 1.08 2.81
C GLY A 88 -16.56 2.40 2.42
N ALA A 89 -17.07 3.52 2.92
CA ALA A 89 -16.59 4.86 2.56
C ALA A 89 -15.11 5.11 2.89
N ARG A 90 -14.48 4.33 3.76
CA ARG A 90 -13.04 4.48 4.12
C ARG A 90 -12.11 4.15 2.95
N VAL A 91 -12.54 3.25 2.07
CA VAL A 91 -11.86 2.89 0.82
C VAL A 91 -12.80 2.99 -0.38
N GLY A 92 -14.09 3.29 -0.14
CA GLY A 92 -15.13 3.40 -1.17
C GLY A 92 -14.92 4.63 -2.04
N GLY A 93 -15.18 4.48 -3.35
CA GLY A 93 -14.99 5.54 -4.33
C GLY A 93 -13.56 5.72 -4.80
N ALA A 94 -12.60 5.04 -4.21
CA ALA A 94 -11.26 4.97 -4.74
C ALA A 94 -11.26 4.13 -6.02
N THR A 95 -10.86 4.75 -7.10
CA THR A 95 -10.48 3.99 -8.29
C THR A 95 -9.17 3.27 -7.97
N THR A 96 -8.98 2.08 -8.50
CA THR A 96 -7.68 1.39 -8.51
C THR A 96 -6.63 2.20 -9.27
N GLY A 97 -7.09 3.32 -9.87
CA GLY A 97 -6.24 4.29 -10.54
C GLY A 97 -5.40 3.64 -11.63
N PRO A 98 -4.11 3.96 -11.70
CA PRO A 98 -3.23 3.43 -12.72
C PRO A 98 -2.96 1.93 -12.62
N PHE A 99 -3.32 1.25 -11.52
CA PHE A 99 -3.04 -0.18 -11.34
C PHE A 99 -3.76 -1.06 -12.38
N ASP A 100 -5.00 -0.74 -12.74
CA ASP A 100 -5.75 -1.51 -13.74
C ASP A 100 -5.13 -1.36 -15.14
N ASP A 101 -4.79 -0.12 -15.54
CA ASP A 101 -4.12 0.13 -16.82
C ASP A 101 -2.74 -0.54 -16.88
N LEU A 102 -1.98 -0.54 -15.78
CA LEU A 102 -0.69 -1.24 -15.69
C LEU A 102 -0.88 -2.76 -15.83
N LEU A 103 -1.90 -3.31 -15.17
CA LEU A 103 -2.25 -4.73 -15.26
C LEU A 103 -2.60 -5.13 -16.69
N GLU A 104 -3.45 -4.35 -17.38
CA GLU A 104 -3.82 -4.59 -18.79
C GLU A 104 -2.61 -4.53 -19.73
N LYS A 105 -1.62 -3.71 -19.42
CA LYS A 105 -0.36 -3.61 -20.16
C LYS A 105 0.66 -4.70 -19.81
N GLY A 106 0.36 -5.56 -18.82
CA GLY A 106 1.30 -6.59 -18.35
C GLY A 106 2.50 -6.03 -17.59
N LEU A 107 2.40 -4.80 -17.08
CA LEU A 107 3.43 -4.14 -16.25
C LEU A 107 3.25 -4.57 -14.80
N LEU A 108 3.68 -5.80 -14.46
CA LEU A 108 3.37 -6.44 -13.17
C LEU A 108 4.42 -6.18 -12.07
N GLY A 109 5.31 -5.23 -12.28
CA GLY A 109 6.38 -4.91 -11.33
C GLY A 109 7.59 -5.84 -11.49
N GLN A 110 8.18 -6.26 -10.38
CA GLN A 110 9.37 -7.12 -10.38
C GLN A 110 9.18 -8.44 -11.14
N LYS A 111 7.97 -8.99 -11.14
CA LYS A 111 7.63 -10.24 -11.85
C LYS A 111 7.93 -10.18 -13.34
N THR A 112 7.72 -9.03 -13.96
CA THR A 112 7.97 -8.79 -15.37
C THR A 112 9.14 -7.83 -15.62
N LYS A 113 9.88 -7.47 -14.55
CA LYS A 113 10.95 -6.46 -14.54
C LYS A 113 10.50 -5.07 -14.97
N LYS A 114 9.20 -4.85 -15.06
CA LYS A 114 8.55 -3.60 -15.43
C LYS A 114 7.26 -3.41 -14.65
N GLY A 115 7.15 -2.31 -13.93
CA GLY A 115 5.97 -1.83 -13.23
C GLY A 115 5.97 -0.31 -13.24
N PHE A 116 5.80 0.33 -12.09
CA PHE A 116 6.07 1.76 -11.94
C PHE A 116 7.54 2.09 -12.21
N PHE A 117 8.42 1.14 -11.89
CA PHE A 117 9.86 1.22 -12.13
C PHE A 117 10.32 0.12 -13.07
N THR A 118 11.52 0.29 -13.64
CA THR A 118 12.22 -0.76 -14.34
C THR A 118 13.13 -1.54 -13.39
N TYR A 119 13.40 -2.79 -13.67
CA TYR A 119 14.26 -3.67 -12.86
C TYR A 119 15.27 -4.39 -13.73
N ASP A 120 16.49 -4.55 -13.24
CA ASP A 120 17.52 -5.37 -13.88
C ASP A 120 17.31 -6.87 -13.62
N ASP A 121 18.20 -7.71 -14.13
CA ASP A 121 18.14 -9.16 -13.96
C ASP A 121 18.28 -9.62 -12.50
N LYS A 122 18.85 -8.77 -11.63
CA LYS A 122 18.99 -9.01 -10.20
C LYS A 122 17.86 -8.37 -9.39
N LEU A 123 16.79 -7.91 -10.04
CA LEU A 123 15.64 -7.22 -9.48
C LEU A 123 16.02 -5.91 -8.74
N LYS A 124 17.15 -5.30 -9.10
CA LYS A 124 17.51 -3.99 -8.59
C LYS A 124 16.65 -2.93 -9.27
N LYS A 125 16.04 -2.07 -8.46
CA LYS A 125 15.20 -0.96 -8.90
C LYS A 125 16.03 0.02 -9.77
N GLY A 126 15.51 0.31 -10.95
CA GLY A 126 16.02 1.30 -11.88
C GLY A 126 15.25 2.62 -11.83
N SER A 127 15.11 3.25 -12.99
CA SER A 127 14.36 4.50 -13.17
C SER A 127 12.84 4.25 -13.23
N ILE A 128 12.08 5.33 -13.13
CA ILE A 128 10.64 5.31 -13.45
C ILE A 128 10.46 4.75 -14.86
N ASN A 129 9.52 3.83 -15.00
CA ASN A 129 9.15 3.25 -16.28
C ASN A 129 8.40 4.28 -17.13
N PRO A 130 8.89 4.66 -18.33
CA PRO A 130 8.22 5.63 -19.18
C PRO A 130 6.79 5.22 -19.56
N GLU A 131 6.52 3.94 -19.76
CA GLU A 131 5.18 3.44 -20.08
C GLU A 131 4.23 3.64 -18.87
N ALA A 132 4.71 3.39 -17.67
CA ALA A 132 3.94 3.64 -16.45
C ALA A 132 3.68 5.13 -16.23
N LEU A 133 4.67 5.98 -16.51
CA LEU A 133 4.50 7.43 -16.41
C LEU A 133 3.40 7.95 -17.35
N GLU A 134 3.34 7.47 -18.59
CA GLU A 134 2.27 7.85 -19.53
C GLU A 134 0.88 7.37 -19.07
N ILE A 135 0.82 6.21 -18.43
CA ILE A 135 -0.42 5.73 -17.80
C ILE A 135 -0.83 6.64 -16.66
N VAL A 136 0.08 6.92 -15.73
CA VAL A 136 -0.20 7.75 -14.53
C VAL A 136 -0.65 9.15 -14.91
N LYS A 137 -0.07 9.76 -15.94
CA LYS A 137 -0.47 11.11 -16.43
C LYS A 137 -1.97 11.21 -16.72
N LYS A 138 -2.64 10.15 -17.14
CA LYS A 138 -4.09 10.15 -17.39
C LYS A 138 -4.91 10.37 -16.13
N TYR A 139 -4.35 10.05 -14.98
CA TYR A 139 -5.01 10.13 -13.67
C TYR A 139 -4.71 11.44 -12.92
N VAL A 140 -3.75 12.22 -13.40
CA VAL A 140 -3.42 13.51 -12.84
C VAL A 140 -4.55 14.51 -13.20
N LYS A 141 -5.23 15.02 -12.17
CA LYS A 141 -6.38 15.91 -12.31
C LYS A 141 -6.02 17.37 -12.08
N ASN A 142 -5.05 17.62 -11.23
CA ASN A 142 -4.61 18.97 -10.88
C ASN A 142 -3.09 18.95 -10.65
N THR A 143 -2.39 19.89 -11.28
CA THR A 143 -0.96 20.13 -11.09
C THR A 143 -0.68 21.44 -10.35
N GLU A 144 -1.72 22.29 -10.18
CA GLU A 144 -1.63 23.51 -9.38
C GLU A 144 -1.80 23.15 -7.91
N GLY A 145 -0.75 23.35 -7.11
CA GLY A 145 -0.78 23.03 -5.69
C GLY A 145 -0.39 21.58 -5.38
N LYS A 146 0.50 20.98 -6.18
CA LYS A 146 1.14 19.69 -5.85
C LYS A 146 1.57 19.68 -4.38
N PRO A 147 1.17 18.65 -3.58
CA PRO A 147 1.54 18.57 -2.19
C PRO A 147 3.06 18.42 -2.00
N SER A 148 3.59 18.99 -0.93
CA SER A 148 4.99 18.85 -0.57
C SER A 148 5.31 17.42 -0.12
N VAL A 149 6.59 17.06 -0.13
CA VAL A 149 7.07 15.75 0.35
C VAL A 149 6.66 15.51 1.81
N GLU A 150 6.72 16.54 2.63
CA GLU A 150 6.30 16.52 4.03
C GLU A 150 4.79 16.26 4.15
N GLU A 151 4.00 17.00 3.42
CA GLU A 151 2.53 16.87 3.41
C GLU A 151 2.08 15.47 2.94
N ILE A 152 2.70 14.93 1.88
CA ILE A 152 2.42 13.56 1.42
C ILE A 152 2.69 12.56 2.53
N GLY A 153 3.84 12.67 3.20
CA GLY A 153 4.21 11.82 4.32
C GLY A 153 3.19 11.86 5.46
N GLU A 154 2.79 13.05 5.88
CA GLU A 154 1.79 13.25 6.93
C GLU A 154 0.40 12.73 6.55
N ARG A 155 -0.08 13.03 5.36
CA ARG A 155 -1.39 12.58 4.86
C ARG A 155 -1.47 11.06 4.80
N CYS A 156 -0.52 10.43 4.12
CA CYS A 156 -0.52 8.99 3.93
C CYS A 156 -0.34 8.23 5.25
N SER A 157 0.60 8.66 6.10
CA SER A 157 0.81 8.03 7.41
C SER A 157 -0.37 8.21 8.36
N SER A 158 -1.02 9.38 8.34
CA SER A 158 -2.23 9.64 9.13
C SER A 158 -3.38 8.71 8.74
N ARG A 159 -3.57 8.44 7.45
CA ARG A 159 -4.59 7.48 6.97
C ARG A 159 -4.30 6.07 7.45
N PHE A 160 -3.03 5.65 7.42
CA PHE A 160 -2.61 4.36 7.96
C PHE A 160 -2.86 4.28 9.47
N ALA A 161 -2.40 5.27 10.24
CA ALA A 161 -2.53 5.33 11.70
C ALA A 161 -4.00 5.39 12.16
N LEU A 162 -4.84 6.13 11.43
CA LEU A 162 -6.27 6.20 11.73
C LEU A 162 -6.94 4.82 11.60
N GLU A 163 -6.67 4.09 10.53
CA GLU A 163 -7.25 2.75 10.37
C GLU A 163 -6.67 1.77 11.38
N ALA A 164 -5.40 1.90 11.75
CA ALA A 164 -4.79 1.12 12.84
C ALA A 164 -5.51 1.35 14.18
N ALA A 165 -5.83 2.60 14.51
CA ALA A 165 -6.62 2.94 15.71
C ALA A 165 -8.04 2.35 15.65
N ILE A 166 -8.69 2.40 14.50
CA ILE A 166 -10.00 1.77 14.29
C ILE A 166 -9.90 0.24 14.43
N CYS A 167 -8.83 -0.39 13.95
CA CYS A 167 -8.61 -1.82 14.15
C CYS A 167 -8.53 -2.22 15.62
N VAL A 168 -7.90 -1.40 16.46
CA VAL A 168 -7.89 -1.59 17.93
C VAL A 168 -9.30 -1.42 18.49
N GLN A 169 -10.01 -0.35 18.10
CA GLN A 169 -11.38 -0.09 18.54
C GLN A 169 -12.35 -1.22 18.18
N ASP A 170 -12.22 -1.77 16.98
CA ASP A 170 -13.06 -2.88 16.46
C ASP A 170 -12.64 -4.25 17.04
N GLY A 171 -11.57 -4.32 17.82
CA GLY A 171 -11.01 -5.54 18.39
C GLY A 171 -10.41 -6.47 17.33
N VAL A 172 -9.92 -5.92 16.22
CA VAL A 172 -9.18 -6.69 15.20
C VAL A 172 -7.83 -7.11 15.74
N VAL A 173 -7.20 -6.25 16.51
CA VAL A 173 -6.02 -6.54 17.36
C VAL A 173 -6.37 -6.23 18.80
N GLU A 174 -5.78 -6.96 19.74
CA GLU A 174 -6.15 -6.90 21.16
C GLU A 174 -5.76 -5.57 21.82
N SER A 175 -4.68 -4.95 21.37
CA SER A 175 -4.17 -3.73 21.96
C SER A 175 -3.30 -2.93 20.98
N PRO A 176 -3.06 -1.63 21.25
CA PRO A 176 -2.09 -0.84 20.47
C PRO A 176 -0.70 -1.49 20.43
N MET A 177 -0.24 -2.09 21.53
CA MET A 177 1.05 -2.76 21.60
C MET A 177 1.16 -3.94 20.59
N HIS A 178 0.07 -4.68 20.36
CA HIS A 178 0.03 -5.71 19.33
C HIS A 178 -0.04 -5.13 17.91
N ALA A 179 -0.51 -3.89 17.79
CA ALA A 179 -0.57 -3.19 16.51
C ALA A 179 0.79 -2.60 16.09
N ASP A 180 1.67 -2.30 17.05
CA ASP A 180 2.99 -1.69 16.82
C ASP A 180 4.10 -2.71 16.51
N VAL A 181 3.78 -3.99 16.48
CA VAL A 181 4.68 -5.10 16.15
C VAL A 181 4.72 -5.27 14.63
#